data_3dc391f49e4f4e42a2d2c54b76b812a8
#
_entry.id   3dc391f49e4f4e42a2d2c54b76b812a8
#
_cell.length_a   1.000
_cell.length_b   1.000
_cell.length_c   1.000
_cell.angle_alpha   90.00
_cell.angle_beta   90.00
_cell.angle_gamma   90.00
#
_symmetry.space_group_name_H-M   'P 1'
#
loop_
_entity.id
_entity.type
_entity.pdbx_description
1 polymer ?
#
loop_
_entity_poly.entity_id
_entity_poly.type
_entity_poly.pdbx_seq_one_letter_code
_entity_poly.pdbx_strand_id
1 'polypeptide(L)'
;MLEARVVKRLGALDLAFDLSVGPETLVVAGPNGAGKSSMLRVLLGAVRPDSGRISLDGRTLFAARIDVPPEDRLIGYVPQDYALFPHLDGIENVAFGLAHLPRRERRAHAGAWLERLGAAHLAHRRIAELSGGECQRLALARALAREPRALLLDEPFASLDPSARRELRASLRRSLQQWRLPALIVSHDPDDAMLADRIAVMERGRILQQGSTAELRRAPASAFVASFTAPERETSS
;
A
#
# COMPACT_ATOMS: atom_id res chain seq x y z
N MET A 1 13.60 4.56 -5.37
CA MET A 1 13.13 3.48 -6.26
C MET A 1 13.11 2.17 -5.48
N LEU A 2 11.98 1.45 -5.47
CA LEU A 2 11.84 0.10 -4.89
C LEU A 2 12.01 -0.93 -6.00
N GLU A 3 12.94 -1.86 -5.82
CA GLU A 3 13.20 -2.95 -6.77
C GLU A 3 13.15 -4.28 -6.06
N ALA A 4 12.51 -5.26 -6.65
CA ALA A 4 12.41 -6.59 -6.07
C ALA A 4 12.34 -7.68 -7.15
N ARG A 5 13.27 -8.61 -7.09
CA ARG A 5 13.23 -9.84 -7.88
C ARG A 5 13.42 -11.01 -6.92
N VAL A 6 12.33 -11.69 -6.61
CA VAL A 6 12.32 -12.69 -5.55
C VAL A 6 11.48 -13.91 -5.89
N VAL A 7 11.83 -15.02 -5.25
CA VAL A 7 11.07 -16.27 -5.26
C VAL A 7 10.77 -16.66 -3.82
N LYS A 8 9.54 -17.07 -3.55
CA LYS A 8 9.07 -17.57 -2.25
C LYS A 8 8.02 -18.66 -2.42
N ARG A 9 8.25 -19.81 -1.82
CA ARG A 9 7.22 -20.84 -1.73
C ARG A 9 6.39 -20.66 -0.45
N LEU A 10 5.08 -20.60 -0.60
CA LEU A 10 4.10 -20.42 0.48
C LEU A 10 3.04 -21.52 0.40
N GLY A 11 3.32 -22.68 0.99
CA GLY A 11 2.44 -23.85 0.86
C GLY A 11 2.30 -24.27 -0.60
N ALA A 12 1.08 -24.17 -1.15
CA ALA A 12 0.81 -24.50 -2.55
C ALA A 12 1.08 -23.34 -3.52
N LEU A 13 1.37 -22.14 -3.03
CA LEU A 13 1.63 -20.96 -3.86
C LEU A 13 3.13 -20.76 -4.10
N ASP A 14 3.55 -20.80 -5.34
CA ASP A 14 4.90 -20.41 -5.77
C ASP A 14 4.87 -18.92 -6.18
N LEU A 15 5.24 -18.05 -5.26
CA LEU A 15 5.34 -16.61 -5.49
C LEU A 15 6.68 -16.30 -6.18
N ALA A 16 6.63 -15.76 -7.40
CA ALA A 16 7.81 -15.32 -8.14
C ALA A 16 7.49 -14.04 -8.89
N PHE A 17 8.16 -12.93 -8.53
CA PHE A 17 7.92 -11.65 -9.17
C PHE A 17 9.20 -10.85 -9.37
N ASP A 18 9.17 -10.02 -10.40
CA ASP A 18 10.17 -9.02 -10.76
C ASP A 18 9.44 -7.69 -10.95
N LEU A 19 9.75 -6.69 -10.11
CA LEU A 19 9.13 -5.38 -10.17
C LEU A 19 10.12 -4.26 -9.84
N SER A 20 9.87 -3.10 -10.45
CA SER A 20 10.56 -1.86 -10.15
C SER A 20 9.52 -0.76 -10.08
N VAL A 21 9.54 0.02 -8.98
CA VAL A 21 8.62 1.13 -8.72
C VAL A 21 9.44 2.38 -8.41
N GLY A 22 9.36 3.37 -9.30
CA GLY A 22 9.94 4.69 -9.11
C GLY A 22 9.08 5.58 -8.20
N PRO A 23 9.24 6.91 -8.22
CA PRO A 23 8.36 7.86 -7.53
C PRO A 23 7.00 7.95 -8.24
N GLU A 24 6.31 6.83 -8.33
CA GLU A 24 5.06 6.58 -9.04
C GLU A 24 4.16 5.67 -8.20
N THR A 25 2.91 5.55 -8.58
CA THR A 25 1.96 4.59 -8.01
C THR A 25 1.79 3.37 -8.93
N LEU A 26 2.23 2.20 -8.44
CA LEU A 26 1.97 0.92 -9.06
C LEU A 26 0.76 0.25 -8.38
N VAL A 27 -0.32 0.02 -9.12
CA VAL A 27 -1.42 -0.81 -8.65
C VAL A 27 -1.18 -2.25 -9.06
N VAL A 28 -1.13 -3.15 -8.08
CA VAL A 28 -1.04 -4.60 -8.31
C VAL A 28 -2.42 -5.20 -8.20
N ALA A 29 -3.00 -5.52 -9.33
CA ALA A 29 -4.31 -6.13 -9.46
C ALA A 29 -4.21 -7.65 -9.61
N GLY A 30 -5.29 -8.35 -9.31
CA GLY A 30 -5.37 -9.80 -9.52
C GLY A 30 -6.50 -10.44 -8.72
N PRO A 31 -6.92 -11.64 -9.09
CA PRO A 31 -7.97 -12.36 -8.37
C PRO A 31 -7.57 -12.67 -6.92
N ASN A 32 -8.56 -13.04 -6.10
CA ASN A 32 -8.32 -13.49 -4.74
C ASN A 32 -7.41 -14.73 -4.76
N GLY A 33 -6.46 -14.79 -3.82
CA GLY A 33 -5.48 -15.88 -3.79
C GLY A 33 -4.32 -15.78 -4.79
N ALA A 34 -4.25 -14.73 -5.62
CA ALA A 34 -3.15 -14.54 -6.57
C ALA A 34 -1.78 -14.33 -5.94
N GLY A 35 -1.71 -14.03 -4.63
CA GLY A 35 -0.44 -13.80 -3.91
C GLY A 35 -0.12 -12.33 -3.63
N LYS A 36 -1.05 -11.40 -3.90
CA LYS A 36 -0.84 -9.95 -3.78
C LYS A 36 -0.41 -9.52 -2.36
N SER A 37 -1.18 -9.85 -1.33
CA SER A 37 -0.83 -9.52 0.07
C SER A 37 0.43 -10.25 0.53
N SER A 38 0.69 -11.45 0.01
CA SER A 38 1.94 -12.19 0.28
C SER A 38 3.14 -11.46 -0.31
N MET A 39 3.01 -10.88 -1.50
CA MET A 39 4.04 -10.04 -2.11
C MET A 39 4.33 -8.83 -1.22
N LEU A 40 3.32 -8.13 -0.71
CA LEU A 40 3.51 -7.01 0.23
C LEU A 40 4.26 -7.46 1.49
N ARG A 41 3.89 -8.60 2.08
CA ARG A 41 4.56 -9.15 3.27
C ARG A 41 6.03 -9.49 3.02
N VAL A 42 6.35 -9.96 1.81
CA VAL A 42 7.73 -10.21 1.38
C VAL A 42 8.51 -8.90 1.23
N LEU A 43 7.95 -7.90 0.58
CA LEU A 43 8.57 -6.58 0.43
C LEU A 43 8.78 -5.89 1.79
N LEU A 44 7.80 -5.99 2.68
CA LEU A 44 7.87 -5.47 4.04
C LEU A 44 8.93 -6.18 4.90
N GLY A 45 9.28 -7.45 4.58
CA GLY A 45 10.19 -8.27 5.37
C GLY A 45 9.50 -9.12 6.44
N ALA A 46 8.16 -9.10 6.50
CA ALA A 46 7.39 -9.97 7.39
C ALA A 46 7.42 -11.44 6.95
N VAL A 47 7.73 -11.68 5.68
CA VAL A 47 7.97 -13.01 5.11
C VAL A 47 9.31 -12.99 4.38
N ARG A 48 10.24 -13.84 4.83
CA ARG A 48 11.55 -13.95 4.20
C ARG A 48 11.44 -14.65 2.84
N PRO A 49 12.01 -14.07 1.74
CA PRO A 49 12.15 -14.78 0.46
C PRO A 49 13.03 -16.02 0.57
N ASP A 50 12.83 -17.00 -0.32
CA ASP A 50 13.73 -18.16 -0.44
C ASP A 50 14.98 -17.79 -1.24
N SER A 51 14.83 -16.92 -2.24
CA SER A 51 15.94 -16.41 -3.03
C SER A 51 15.59 -15.06 -3.70
N GLY A 52 16.63 -14.38 -4.20
CA GLY A 52 16.48 -13.14 -4.95
C GLY A 52 17.08 -11.94 -4.25
N ARG A 53 16.57 -10.74 -4.60
CA ARG A 53 17.03 -9.46 -4.06
C ARG A 53 15.86 -8.49 -3.93
N ILE A 54 15.91 -7.68 -2.86
CA ILE A 54 15.04 -6.51 -2.66
C ILE A 54 15.96 -5.33 -2.36
N SER A 55 15.74 -4.18 -3.02
CA SER A 55 16.45 -2.94 -2.72
C SER A 55 15.50 -1.74 -2.72
N LEU A 56 15.84 -0.73 -1.92
CA LEU A 56 15.13 0.55 -1.85
C LEU A 56 16.16 1.68 -1.88
N ASP A 57 16.06 2.56 -2.89
CA ASP A 57 17.00 3.64 -3.16
C ASP A 57 18.47 3.18 -3.18
N GLY A 58 18.74 2.03 -3.83
CA GLY A 58 20.06 1.42 -3.91
C GLY A 58 20.50 0.64 -2.66
N ARG A 59 19.84 0.83 -1.50
CA ARG A 59 20.11 0.04 -0.28
C ARG A 59 19.51 -1.35 -0.43
N THR A 60 20.34 -2.39 -0.29
CA THR A 60 19.87 -3.78 -0.28
C THR A 60 19.11 -4.06 1.03
N LEU A 61 17.86 -4.48 0.91
CA LEU A 61 17.00 -4.90 2.04
C LEU A 61 17.01 -6.41 2.21
N PHE A 62 17.11 -7.15 1.11
CA PHE A 62 17.24 -8.61 1.11
C PHE A 62 18.19 -9.08 0.00
N ALA A 63 19.07 -10.01 0.33
CA ALA A 63 19.90 -10.79 -0.59
C ALA A 63 20.38 -12.04 0.16
N ALA A 64 21.18 -12.91 -0.49
CA ALA A 64 21.65 -14.19 0.07
C ALA A 64 22.17 -14.12 1.53
N ARG A 65 22.85 -13.04 1.90
CA ARG A 65 23.42 -12.83 3.24
C ARG A 65 22.91 -11.59 3.96
N ILE A 66 21.88 -10.94 3.42
CA ILE A 66 21.29 -9.71 3.96
C ILE A 66 19.80 -9.93 4.12
N ASP A 67 19.27 -9.65 5.30
CA ASP A 67 17.83 -9.65 5.58
C ASP A 67 17.55 -8.56 6.61
N VAL A 68 17.19 -7.38 6.11
CA VAL A 68 16.88 -6.21 6.94
C VAL A 68 15.50 -6.43 7.57
N PRO A 69 15.36 -6.33 8.90
CA PRO A 69 14.08 -6.52 9.58
C PRO A 69 13.08 -5.43 9.16
N PRO A 70 11.75 -5.69 9.26
CA PRO A 70 10.70 -4.79 8.77
C PRO A 70 10.80 -3.36 9.29
N GLU A 71 11.11 -3.18 10.56
CA GLU A 71 11.23 -1.88 11.23
C GLU A 71 12.35 -0.99 10.66
N ASP A 72 13.38 -1.59 10.05
CA ASP A 72 14.54 -0.89 9.50
C ASP A 72 14.48 -0.72 7.98
N ARG A 73 13.44 -1.23 7.31
CA ARG A 73 13.29 -1.12 5.85
C ARG A 73 12.87 0.26 5.37
N LEU A 74 12.39 1.12 6.26
CA LEU A 74 11.83 2.45 5.92
C LEU A 74 10.68 2.34 4.89
N ILE A 75 9.84 1.35 5.03
CA ILE A 75 8.64 1.12 4.22
C ILE A 75 7.42 1.38 5.10
N GLY A 76 6.56 2.31 4.69
CA GLY A 76 5.25 2.51 5.30
C GLY A 76 4.29 1.43 4.84
N TYR A 77 3.46 0.91 5.74
CA TYR A 77 2.49 -0.13 5.40
C TYR A 77 1.12 0.16 6.02
N VAL A 78 0.09 0.06 5.18
CA VAL A 78 -1.30 0.11 5.61
C VAL A 78 -1.96 -1.21 5.24
N PRO A 79 -2.27 -2.08 6.22
CA PRO A 79 -2.99 -3.33 6.00
C PRO A 79 -4.48 -3.07 5.72
N GLN A 80 -5.17 -4.09 5.20
CA GLN A 80 -6.57 -4.05 4.80
C GLN A 80 -7.53 -3.67 5.94
N ASP A 81 -7.23 -4.11 7.17
CA ASP A 81 -8.00 -3.83 8.39
C ASP A 81 -7.50 -2.59 9.15
N TYR A 82 -6.59 -1.82 8.50
CA TYR A 82 -5.89 -0.67 9.07
C TYR A 82 -5.02 -0.97 10.29
N ALA A 83 -5.20 -2.09 10.99
CA ALA A 83 -4.50 -2.54 12.20
C ALA A 83 -4.28 -1.40 13.22
N LEU A 84 -5.29 -0.58 13.46
CA LEU A 84 -5.25 0.47 14.48
C LEU A 84 -5.37 -0.17 15.88
N PHE A 85 -4.66 0.39 16.84
CA PHE A 85 -4.67 -0.08 18.22
C PHE A 85 -5.93 0.45 18.92
N PRO A 86 -6.90 -0.41 19.31
CA PRO A 86 -8.18 0.04 19.85
C PRO A 86 -8.10 0.68 21.23
N HIS A 87 -7.03 0.41 21.97
CA HIS A 87 -6.77 0.94 23.32
C HIS A 87 -6.03 2.29 23.30
N LEU A 88 -5.59 2.77 22.14
CA LEU A 88 -4.92 4.05 21.95
C LEU A 88 -5.88 5.05 21.27
N ASP A 89 -5.73 6.34 21.56
CA ASP A 89 -6.40 7.40 20.83
C ASP A 89 -5.73 7.66 19.44
N GLY A 90 -6.29 8.59 18.64
CA GLY A 90 -5.80 8.88 17.30
C GLY A 90 -4.33 9.29 17.28
N ILE A 91 -3.93 10.24 18.12
CA ILE A 91 -2.56 10.74 18.13
C ILE A 91 -1.57 9.70 18.68
N GLU A 92 -1.99 8.87 19.63
CA GLU A 92 -1.18 7.79 20.16
C GLU A 92 -0.95 6.68 19.12
N ASN A 93 -1.95 6.37 18.30
CA ASN A 93 -1.82 5.46 17.17
C ASN A 93 -0.76 5.94 16.19
N VAL A 94 -0.78 7.22 15.80
CA VAL A 94 0.21 7.79 14.88
C VAL A 94 1.59 7.85 15.53
N ALA A 95 1.66 8.22 16.81
CA ALA A 95 2.90 8.33 17.56
C ALA A 95 3.57 6.99 17.87
N PHE A 96 2.84 5.87 17.76
CA PHE A 96 3.33 4.54 18.13
C PHE A 96 4.62 4.15 17.41
N GLY A 97 4.68 4.41 16.09
CA GLY A 97 5.87 4.13 15.28
C GLY A 97 7.08 5.03 15.55
N LEU A 98 6.92 6.07 16.38
CA LEU A 98 7.93 7.10 16.65
C LEU A 98 8.65 6.88 17.99
N ALA A 99 8.70 5.64 18.49
CA ALA A 99 9.26 5.31 19.82
C ALA A 99 10.73 5.76 20.01
N HIS A 100 11.47 5.97 18.93
CA HIS A 100 12.83 6.48 18.92
C HIS A 100 12.95 7.99 19.25
N LEU A 101 11.83 8.74 19.15
CA LEU A 101 11.79 10.17 19.50
C LEU A 101 11.40 10.37 20.98
N PRO A 102 11.82 11.49 21.62
CA PRO A 102 11.31 11.93 22.92
C PRO A 102 9.77 12.10 22.87
N ARG A 103 9.08 11.78 23.98
CA ARG A 103 7.61 11.76 24.04
C ARG A 103 6.94 13.06 23.54
N ARG A 104 7.51 14.24 23.86
CA ARG A 104 6.96 15.53 23.43
C ARG A 104 7.08 15.72 21.93
N GLU A 105 8.23 15.40 21.35
CA GLU A 105 8.50 15.50 19.90
C GLU A 105 7.62 14.51 19.14
N ARG A 106 7.44 13.30 19.65
CA ARG A 106 6.60 12.25 19.09
C ARG A 106 5.17 12.71 18.88
N ARG A 107 4.55 13.36 19.88
CA ARG A 107 3.18 13.87 19.79
C ARG A 107 3.08 15.06 18.82
N ALA A 108 4.06 15.96 18.83
CA ALA A 108 4.10 17.09 17.89
C ALA A 108 4.22 16.61 16.45
N HIS A 109 5.10 15.65 16.19
CA HIS A 109 5.29 15.05 14.86
C HIS A 109 4.03 14.30 14.38
N ALA A 110 3.41 13.51 15.25
CA ALA A 110 2.15 12.83 14.97
C ALA A 110 1.02 13.82 14.65
N GLY A 111 0.91 14.91 15.42
CA GLY A 111 -0.07 15.98 15.20
C GLY A 111 0.09 16.63 13.81
N ALA A 112 1.32 16.95 13.41
CA ALA A 112 1.60 17.51 12.09
C ALA A 112 1.17 16.59 10.94
N TRP A 113 1.33 15.27 11.09
CA TRP A 113 0.84 14.33 10.08
C TRP A 113 -0.69 14.22 10.05
N LEU A 114 -1.35 14.29 11.22
CA LEU A 114 -2.81 14.35 11.28
C LEU A 114 -3.35 15.61 10.57
N GLU A 115 -2.72 16.77 10.77
CA GLU A 115 -3.07 18.01 10.09
C GLU A 115 -2.92 17.88 8.56
N ARG A 116 -1.77 17.39 8.09
CA ARG A 116 -1.50 17.19 6.65
C ARG A 116 -2.53 16.29 5.95
N LEU A 117 -3.12 15.36 6.68
CA LEU A 117 -4.14 14.43 6.16
C LEU A 117 -5.58 14.88 6.46
N GLY A 118 -5.79 16.10 6.99
CA GLY A 118 -7.10 16.61 7.36
C GLY A 118 -7.77 15.82 8.49
N ALA A 119 -6.95 15.18 9.34
CA ALA A 119 -7.38 14.28 10.42
C ALA A 119 -7.08 14.83 11.83
N ALA A 120 -6.76 16.12 11.97
CA ALA A 120 -6.44 16.75 13.25
C ALA A 120 -7.56 16.57 14.30
N HIS A 121 -8.82 16.60 13.87
CA HIS A 121 -10.00 16.41 14.72
C HIS A 121 -10.10 14.98 15.31
N LEU A 122 -9.33 14.02 14.79
CA LEU A 122 -9.29 12.63 15.25
C LEU A 122 -8.25 12.40 16.36
N ALA A 123 -7.43 13.39 16.68
CA ALA A 123 -6.27 13.23 17.58
C ALA A 123 -6.64 12.59 18.94
N HIS A 124 -7.79 12.95 19.49
CA HIS A 124 -8.27 12.46 20.80
C HIS A 124 -9.52 11.58 20.72
N ARG A 125 -9.87 11.09 19.53
CA ARG A 125 -10.99 10.18 19.33
C ARG A 125 -10.56 8.73 19.57
N ARG A 126 -11.45 7.92 20.10
CA ARG A 126 -11.27 6.47 20.23
C ARG A 126 -11.51 5.80 18.87
N ILE A 127 -10.74 4.77 18.57
CA ILE A 127 -10.83 4.06 17.27
C ILE A 127 -12.23 3.51 17.00
N ALA A 128 -12.92 3.02 18.03
CA ALA A 128 -14.28 2.49 17.94
C ALA A 128 -15.35 3.52 17.54
N GLU A 129 -15.02 4.81 17.60
CA GLU A 129 -15.94 5.93 17.27
C GLU A 129 -15.72 6.44 15.84
N LEU A 130 -14.73 5.91 15.14
CA LEU A 130 -14.30 6.40 13.83
C LEU A 130 -15.03 5.68 12.68
N SER A 131 -15.37 6.44 11.66
CA SER A 131 -15.79 5.90 10.37
C SER A 131 -14.62 5.18 9.66
N GLY A 132 -14.90 4.31 8.70
CA GLY A 132 -13.86 3.63 7.93
C GLY A 132 -12.89 4.59 7.24
N GLY A 133 -13.38 5.71 6.70
CA GLY A 133 -12.54 6.74 6.07
C GLY A 133 -11.66 7.50 7.08
N GLU A 134 -12.12 7.71 8.29
CA GLU A 134 -11.32 8.27 9.38
C GLU A 134 -10.24 7.30 9.84
N CYS A 135 -10.57 6.01 9.96
CA CYS A 135 -9.61 4.96 10.25
C CYS A 135 -8.51 4.88 9.18
N GLN A 136 -8.89 4.97 7.90
CA GLN A 136 -7.92 5.00 6.80
C GLN A 136 -6.97 6.20 6.89
N ARG A 137 -7.48 7.42 7.09
CA ARG A 137 -6.64 8.60 7.25
C ARG A 137 -5.69 8.47 8.43
N LEU A 138 -6.15 7.91 9.54
CA LEU A 138 -5.33 7.66 10.71
C LEU A 138 -4.23 6.61 10.45
N ALA A 139 -4.56 5.53 9.75
CA ALA A 139 -3.59 4.50 9.38
C ALA A 139 -2.53 5.03 8.40
N LEU A 140 -2.93 5.88 7.43
CA LEU A 140 -2.02 6.59 6.55
C LEU A 140 -1.10 7.54 7.34
N ALA A 141 -1.64 8.32 8.28
CA ALA A 141 -0.84 9.19 9.14
C ALA A 141 0.22 8.39 9.90
N ARG A 142 -0.17 7.25 10.49
CA ARG A 142 0.76 6.36 11.20
C ARG A 142 1.85 5.79 10.29
N ALA A 143 1.50 5.35 9.08
CA ALA A 143 2.45 4.81 8.13
C ALA A 143 3.46 5.87 7.65
N LEU A 144 3.01 7.12 7.45
CA LEU A 144 3.81 8.21 6.93
C LEU A 144 4.61 8.95 8.02
N ALA A 145 4.21 8.88 9.29
CA ALA A 145 4.87 9.58 10.37
C ALA A 145 6.35 9.16 10.56
N ARG A 146 6.72 7.96 10.11
CA ARG A 146 8.12 7.50 10.07
C ARG A 146 8.90 7.99 8.86
N GLU A 147 8.32 8.86 8.04
CA GLU A 147 8.94 9.39 6.81
C GLU A 147 9.50 8.26 5.92
N PRO A 148 8.64 7.30 5.51
CA PRO A 148 9.08 6.14 4.75
C PRO A 148 9.58 6.55 3.37
N ARG A 149 10.42 5.71 2.77
CA ARG A 149 10.93 5.86 1.40
C ARG A 149 10.12 5.10 0.36
N ALA A 150 9.18 4.28 0.81
CA ALA A 150 8.16 3.62 -0.03
C ALA A 150 6.90 3.38 0.80
N LEU A 151 5.73 3.28 0.14
CA LEU A 151 4.45 3.05 0.77
C LEU A 151 3.77 1.82 0.17
N LEU A 152 3.35 0.90 1.02
CA LEU A 152 2.59 -0.30 0.63
C LEU A 152 1.18 -0.21 1.22
N LEU A 153 0.16 -0.37 0.37
CA LEU A 153 -1.25 -0.34 0.77
C LEU A 153 -1.92 -1.65 0.35
N ASP A 154 -2.50 -2.36 1.31
CA ASP A 154 -3.20 -3.62 1.06
C ASP A 154 -4.70 -3.38 1.07
N GLU A 155 -5.35 -3.36 -0.09
CA GLU A 155 -6.79 -3.15 -0.28
C GLU A 155 -7.34 -1.95 0.53
N PRO A 156 -6.81 -0.74 0.34
CA PRO A 156 -7.04 0.38 1.25
C PRO A 156 -8.49 0.86 1.35
N PHE A 157 -9.39 0.41 0.45
CA PHE A 157 -10.79 0.84 0.42
C PHE A 157 -11.79 -0.30 0.64
N ALA A 158 -11.32 -1.54 0.93
CA ALA A 158 -12.19 -2.71 1.00
C ALA A 158 -13.29 -2.58 2.08
N SER A 159 -12.98 -1.91 3.20
CA SER A 159 -13.88 -1.77 4.35
C SER A 159 -14.82 -0.55 4.28
N LEU A 160 -14.83 0.17 3.13
CA LEU A 160 -15.58 1.42 2.98
C LEU A 160 -16.87 1.23 2.18
N ASP A 161 -17.88 2.06 2.47
CA ASP A 161 -19.06 2.18 1.63
C ASP A 161 -18.73 2.82 0.26
N PRO A 162 -19.56 2.61 -0.79
CA PRO A 162 -19.25 3.06 -2.15
C PRO A 162 -19.10 4.59 -2.28
N SER A 163 -19.83 5.38 -1.49
CA SER A 163 -19.76 6.86 -1.56
C SER A 163 -18.45 7.37 -0.98
N ALA A 164 -18.08 6.86 0.20
CA ALA A 164 -16.82 7.20 0.87
C ALA A 164 -15.60 6.75 0.04
N ARG A 165 -15.68 5.59 -0.66
CA ARG A 165 -14.58 5.12 -1.54
C ARG A 165 -14.19 6.13 -2.59
N ARG A 166 -15.17 6.72 -3.32
CA ARG A 166 -14.89 7.65 -4.42
C ARG A 166 -14.13 8.88 -3.94
N GLU A 167 -14.58 9.48 -2.85
CA GLU A 167 -13.94 10.67 -2.27
C GLU A 167 -12.53 10.35 -1.79
N LEU A 168 -12.36 9.22 -1.07
CA LEU A 168 -11.08 8.83 -0.51
C LEU A 168 -10.07 8.40 -1.58
N ARG A 169 -10.49 7.74 -2.66
CA ARG A 169 -9.64 7.48 -3.83
C ARG A 169 -9.08 8.77 -4.41
N ALA A 170 -9.96 9.75 -4.67
CA ALA A 170 -9.52 11.04 -5.21
C ALA A 170 -8.56 11.77 -4.25
N SER A 171 -8.82 11.72 -2.95
CA SER A 171 -7.94 12.30 -1.93
C SER A 171 -6.58 11.58 -1.87
N LEU A 172 -6.58 10.24 -1.84
CA LEU A 172 -5.35 9.45 -1.82
C LEU A 172 -4.50 9.68 -3.07
N ARG A 173 -5.13 9.73 -4.26
CA ARG A 173 -4.42 10.01 -5.52
C ARG A 173 -3.67 11.34 -5.45
N ARG A 174 -4.34 12.42 -5.01
CA ARG A 174 -3.69 13.73 -4.84
C ARG A 174 -2.50 13.67 -3.87
N SER A 175 -2.69 12.98 -2.75
CA SER A 175 -1.64 12.80 -1.75
C SER A 175 -0.42 12.04 -2.29
N LEU A 176 -0.64 10.92 -2.99
CA LEU A 176 0.43 10.12 -3.61
C LEU A 176 1.23 10.95 -4.62
N GLN A 177 0.56 11.75 -5.45
CA GLN A 177 1.22 12.65 -6.40
C GLN A 177 2.07 13.72 -5.72
N GLN A 178 1.65 14.21 -4.54
CA GLN A 178 2.41 15.20 -3.77
C GLN A 178 3.62 14.59 -3.07
N TRP A 179 3.48 13.39 -2.50
CA TRP A 179 4.56 12.74 -1.74
C TRP A 179 5.69 12.24 -2.62
N ARG A 180 5.43 11.93 -3.89
CA ARG A 180 6.44 11.42 -4.85
C ARG A 180 7.26 10.25 -4.32
N LEU A 181 6.61 9.37 -3.57
CA LEU A 181 7.19 8.13 -3.05
C LEU A 181 6.85 6.98 -4.00
N PRO A 182 7.71 5.98 -4.12
CA PRO A 182 7.31 4.68 -4.62
C PRO A 182 6.12 4.17 -3.83
N ALA A 183 4.95 4.05 -4.45
CA ALA A 183 3.75 3.53 -3.82
C ALA A 183 3.27 2.27 -4.54
N LEU A 184 2.99 1.22 -3.79
CA LEU A 184 2.45 -0.02 -4.29
C LEU A 184 1.13 -0.30 -3.60
N ILE A 185 0.05 -0.36 -4.38
CA ILE A 185 -1.32 -0.59 -3.91
C ILE A 185 -1.77 -1.94 -4.43
N VAL A 186 -2.16 -2.82 -3.54
CA VAL A 186 -2.82 -4.07 -3.90
C VAL A 186 -4.32 -3.85 -3.92
N SER A 187 -4.97 -4.25 -5.01
CA SER A 187 -6.42 -4.18 -5.13
C SER A 187 -6.98 -5.27 -6.06
N HIS A 188 -8.26 -5.56 -5.88
CA HIS A 188 -9.08 -6.34 -6.81
C HIS A 188 -10.23 -5.51 -7.40
N ASP A 189 -10.38 -4.24 -6.98
CA ASP A 189 -11.42 -3.31 -7.42
C ASP A 189 -10.94 -2.55 -8.67
N PRO A 190 -11.63 -2.68 -9.84
CA PRO A 190 -11.26 -1.99 -11.08
C PRO A 190 -11.18 -0.47 -10.94
N ASP A 191 -11.99 0.13 -10.08
CA ASP A 191 -11.97 1.58 -9.86
C ASP A 191 -10.64 2.06 -9.28
N ASP A 192 -9.88 1.19 -8.61
CA ASP A 192 -8.58 1.55 -8.06
C ASP A 192 -7.51 1.74 -9.15
N ALA A 193 -7.79 1.32 -10.40
CA ALA A 193 -6.96 1.63 -11.56
C ALA A 193 -6.75 3.15 -11.76
N MET A 194 -7.71 3.98 -11.29
CA MET A 194 -7.57 5.45 -11.33
C MET A 194 -6.42 6.00 -10.48
N LEU A 195 -5.94 5.24 -9.49
CA LEU A 195 -4.81 5.64 -8.65
C LEU A 195 -3.48 5.41 -9.35
N ALA A 196 -3.45 4.52 -10.34
CA ALA A 196 -2.24 3.99 -10.92
C ALA A 196 -1.61 4.95 -11.95
N ASP A 197 -0.30 5.09 -11.88
CA ASP A 197 0.54 5.50 -13.00
C ASP A 197 0.85 4.28 -13.87
N ARG A 198 1.04 3.11 -13.23
CA ARG A 198 1.19 1.79 -13.87
C ARG A 198 0.40 0.73 -13.13
N ILE A 199 -0.04 -0.29 -13.86
CA ILE A 199 -0.72 -1.47 -13.32
C ILE A 199 0.14 -2.69 -13.58
N ALA A 200 0.25 -3.57 -12.56
CA ALA A 200 0.77 -4.92 -12.70
C ALA A 200 -0.35 -5.91 -12.36
N VAL A 201 -0.64 -6.84 -13.25
CA VAL A 201 -1.63 -7.89 -12.97
C VAL A 201 -0.91 -9.15 -12.53
N MET A 202 -1.29 -9.64 -11.34
CA MET A 202 -0.73 -10.84 -10.74
C MET A 202 -1.74 -11.98 -10.77
N GLU A 203 -1.31 -13.12 -11.30
CA GLU A 203 -2.06 -14.36 -11.29
C GLU A 203 -1.15 -15.52 -10.82
N ARG A 204 -1.67 -16.38 -9.95
CA ARG A 204 -0.97 -17.59 -9.47
C ARG A 204 0.46 -17.34 -9.00
N GLY A 205 0.68 -16.26 -8.26
CA GLY A 205 1.99 -15.90 -7.70
C GLY A 205 2.97 -15.23 -8.65
N ARG A 206 2.55 -14.89 -9.88
CA ARG A 206 3.42 -14.28 -10.90
C ARG A 206 2.80 -13.02 -11.48
N ILE A 207 3.63 -12.05 -11.85
CA ILE A 207 3.18 -10.91 -12.64
C ILE A 207 3.00 -11.39 -14.09
N LEU A 208 1.75 -11.36 -14.55
CA LEU A 208 1.34 -11.78 -15.88
C LEU A 208 1.60 -10.66 -16.90
N GLN A 209 1.25 -9.44 -16.55
CA GLN A 209 1.35 -8.27 -17.41
C GLN A 209 1.52 -7.01 -16.57
N GLN A 210 2.28 -6.05 -17.09
CA GLN A 210 2.41 -4.72 -16.48
C GLN A 210 2.54 -3.64 -17.56
N GLY A 211 2.05 -2.44 -17.24
CA GLY A 211 2.07 -1.28 -18.14
C GLY A 211 1.09 -0.21 -17.70
N SER A 212 0.87 0.79 -18.54
CA SER A 212 -0.20 1.77 -18.33
C SER A 212 -1.58 1.14 -18.56
N THR A 213 -2.62 1.74 -18.00
CA THR A 213 -4.01 1.29 -18.22
C THR A 213 -4.35 1.17 -19.71
N ALA A 214 -3.85 2.10 -20.53
CA ALA A 214 -4.09 2.10 -21.99
C ALA A 214 -3.41 0.93 -22.70
N GLU A 215 -2.18 0.58 -22.30
CA GLU A 215 -1.46 -0.56 -22.86
C GLU A 215 -2.14 -1.89 -22.50
N LEU A 216 -2.50 -2.06 -21.22
CA LEU A 216 -3.19 -3.27 -20.77
C LEU A 216 -4.55 -3.45 -21.44
N ARG A 217 -5.29 -2.36 -21.64
CA ARG A 217 -6.60 -2.36 -22.34
C ARG A 217 -6.47 -2.72 -23.80
N ARG A 218 -5.41 -2.26 -24.48
CA ARG A 218 -5.20 -2.52 -25.92
C ARG A 218 -4.91 -4.00 -26.20
N ALA A 219 -4.18 -4.65 -25.33
CA ALA A 219 -3.74 -6.04 -25.50
C ALA A 219 -3.77 -6.79 -24.16
N PRO A 220 -4.96 -7.13 -23.62
CA PRO A 220 -5.08 -7.79 -22.34
C PRO A 220 -4.59 -9.26 -22.44
N ALA A 221 -3.67 -9.64 -21.53
CA ALA A 221 -3.10 -10.98 -21.48
C ALA A 221 -4.05 -12.03 -20.85
N SER A 222 -5.11 -11.60 -20.16
CA SER A 222 -6.12 -12.49 -19.59
C SER A 222 -7.50 -11.81 -19.54
N ALA A 223 -8.54 -12.60 -19.30
CA ALA A 223 -9.90 -12.07 -19.06
C ALA A 223 -9.93 -11.14 -17.83
N PHE A 224 -9.12 -11.39 -16.81
CA PHE A 224 -9.01 -10.52 -15.65
C PHE A 224 -8.41 -9.17 -16.03
N VAL A 225 -7.33 -9.13 -16.83
CA VAL A 225 -6.75 -7.88 -17.33
C VAL A 225 -7.79 -7.06 -18.08
N ALA A 226 -8.53 -7.70 -19.00
CA ALA A 226 -9.58 -7.05 -19.77
C ALA A 226 -10.66 -6.43 -18.88
N SER A 227 -11.14 -7.17 -17.87
CA SER A 227 -12.19 -6.69 -16.96
C SER A 227 -11.70 -5.59 -16.03
N PHE A 228 -10.47 -5.70 -15.49
CA PHE A 228 -9.91 -4.72 -14.57
C PHE A 228 -9.59 -3.38 -15.23
N THR A 229 -9.25 -3.38 -16.50
CA THR A 229 -8.92 -2.17 -17.25
C THR A 229 -10.07 -1.65 -18.12
N ALA A 230 -11.25 -2.29 -18.06
CA ALA A 230 -12.44 -1.82 -18.77
C ALA A 230 -12.80 -0.37 -18.34
N PRO A 231 -13.30 0.47 -19.26
CA PRO A 231 -13.83 1.77 -18.89
C PRO A 231 -14.99 1.60 -17.89
N GLU A 232 -15.10 2.54 -16.95
CA GLU A 232 -16.28 2.57 -16.06
C GLU A 232 -17.55 2.48 -16.90
N ARG A 233 -18.43 1.55 -16.55
CA ARG A 233 -19.78 1.57 -17.13
C ARG A 233 -20.45 2.82 -16.56
N GLU A 234 -20.72 3.80 -17.43
CA GLU A 234 -21.64 4.87 -17.08
C GLU A 234 -22.93 4.21 -16.57
N THR A 235 -23.11 4.23 -15.26
CA THR A 235 -24.39 3.89 -14.66
C THR A 235 -25.35 4.98 -15.11
N SER A 236 -26.03 4.70 -16.21
CA SER A 236 -27.20 5.48 -16.65
C SER A 236 -28.16 5.53 -15.47
N SER A 237 -28.34 6.72 -14.96
CA SER A 237 -29.35 7.10 -13.95
C SER A 237 -30.74 6.92 -14.49
#